data_24804826c51ed7fb630604d6f3e2e60c
#
_entry.id   24804826c51ed7fb630604d6f3e2e60c
#
_cell.length_a   1.000
_cell.length_b   1.000
_cell.length_c   1.000
_cell.angle_alpha   90.00
_cell.angle_beta   90.00
_cell.angle_gamma   90.00
#
_symmetry.space_group_name_H-M   'P 1'
#
loop_
_entity.id
_entity.type
_entity.pdbx_description
1 polymer ?
#
loop_
_entity_poly.entity_id
_entity_poly.type
_entity_poly.pdbx_seq_one_letter_code
_entity_poly.pdbx_strand_id
1 'polypeptide(L)'
;MYLLYIDDIVIEPFIPTTAPDSVTDFTTTPDPTGALKAVLTFKAPTKAINGNELTTLSKIEIFKEGNVILTENEVEKGKEYSFTVDGVQGMNHYNVIVYDEQGRGRDAEKSVFIGTDIPQHVQNLIASWDDENDQAALLTWDAPAETGANGGFINPEELTYNYGTYLFGSIIDMATGIKETSYLMTTAGLTKQTYTQGYICAVSAGGKGAYTPFGIMLGTPLAFPFAESFAQGNVSTETWSVATVGGDDAWGMYQNGGSLDAQDEDNGYAMLVNKKAEADDSRLESPIINIAGQDKLTLEFYLHTENAELTVETTVNGTIYEAASEALRSDGSNEWTKVSLPLDQLAGNKRIQLGFRGKTEKAGARIAIDNITLTSGSTGIADNTADNSSIYSEGRNIILTGLNGVQVTIYSLDGKTITSASLHTDYEVIPMQHAGCYLVHTEKGVTKVLVK
;
A
#
# COMPACT_ATOMS: atom_id res chain seq x y z
N MET A 1 15.56 1.28 -64.10
CA MET A 1 16.63 0.55 -63.39
C MET A 1 16.11 0.34 -61.99
N TYR A 2 15.76 -0.90 -61.63
CA TYR A 2 15.33 -1.26 -60.30
C TYR A 2 16.56 -1.73 -59.53
N LEU A 3 16.88 -1.10 -58.42
CA LEU A 3 17.94 -1.54 -57.50
C LEU A 3 17.33 -2.54 -56.55
N LEU A 4 17.85 -3.75 -56.52
CA LEU A 4 17.55 -4.76 -55.53
C LEU A 4 18.55 -4.58 -54.39
N TYR A 5 18.07 -4.29 -53.19
CA TYR A 5 18.85 -4.28 -51.97
C TYR A 5 18.68 -5.65 -51.30
N ILE A 6 19.79 -6.32 -51.00
CA ILE A 6 19.83 -7.54 -50.21
C ILE A 6 20.54 -7.14 -48.95
N ASP A 7 19.88 -7.33 -47.83
CA ASP A 7 20.39 -7.09 -46.49
C ASP A 7 20.28 -8.39 -45.69
N ASP A 8 21.22 -8.62 -44.79
CA ASP A 8 21.28 -9.79 -43.89
C ASP A 8 21.21 -11.18 -44.56
N ILE A 9 22.23 -11.56 -45.34
CA ILE A 9 22.40 -12.93 -45.80
C ILE A 9 22.98 -13.77 -44.71
N VAL A 10 22.13 -14.66 -44.10
CA VAL A 10 22.59 -15.69 -43.17
C VAL A 10 22.85 -16.99 -43.96
N ILE A 11 24.06 -17.53 -43.84
CA ILE A 11 24.43 -18.83 -44.39
C ILE A 11 24.44 -19.84 -43.26
N GLU A 12 23.42 -20.68 -43.19
CA GLU A 12 23.36 -21.77 -42.20
C GLU A 12 23.89 -23.10 -42.81
N PRO A 13 24.49 -23.97 -41.98
CA PRO A 13 24.87 -25.29 -42.44
C PRO A 13 23.67 -26.11 -42.86
N PHE A 14 23.74 -26.78 -44.00
CA PHE A 14 22.68 -27.69 -44.44
C PHE A 14 22.62 -28.89 -43.50
N ILE A 15 21.47 -29.13 -42.86
CA ILE A 15 21.18 -30.28 -42.03
C ILE A 15 20.22 -31.20 -42.79
N PRO A 16 20.66 -32.47 -43.13
CA PRO A 16 19.76 -33.40 -43.78
C PRO A 16 18.54 -33.72 -42.89
N THR A 17 17.38 -33.87 -43.49
CA THR A 17 16.16 -34.22 -42.72
C THR A 17 16.22 -35.62 -42.11
N THR A 18 17.14 -36.47 -42.56
CA THR A 18 17.44 -37.80 -41.98
C THR A 18 18.39 -37.76 -40.80
N ALA A 19 19.05 -36.64 -40.53
CA ALA A 19 19.90 -36.43 -39.35
C ALA A 19 19.09 -36.37 -38.06
N PRO A 20 19.73 -36.58 -36.89
CA PRO A 20 19.08 -36.55 -35.57
C PRO A 20 18.32 -35.23 -35.32
N ASP A 21 17.12 -35.33 -34.75
CA ASP A 21 16.40 -34.16 -34.25
C ASP A 21 17.08 -33.63 -32.98
N SER A 22 16.62 -32.50 -32.48
CA SER A 22 17.10 -31.86 -31.25
C SER A 22 16.94 -32.81 -30.05
N VAL A 23 17.80 -32.68 -29.06
CA VAL A 23 17.58 -33.28 -27.75
C VAL A 23 16.28 -32.76 -27.11
N THR A 24 15.64 -33.57 -26.29
CA THR A 24 14.43 -33.21 -25.55
C THR A 24 14.73 -33.02 -24.07
N ASP A 25 13.78 -32.40 -23.33
CA ASP A 25 13.88 -32.15 -21.90
C ASP A 25 15.17 -31.39 -21.50
N PHE A 26 15.66 -30.54 -22.39
CA PHE A 26 16.91 -29.80 -22.16
C PHE A 26 16.73 -28.75 -21.08
N THR A 27 17.43 -28.92 -19.96
CA THR A 27 17.48 -28.01 -18.82
C THR A 27 18.92 -27.62 -18.51
N THR A 28 19.08 -26.43 -17.94
CA THR A 28 20.35 -25.89 -17.45
C THR A 28 20.15 -25.40 -16.02
N THR A 29 20.99 -25.90 -15.10
CA THR A 29 20.91 -25.51 -13.67
C THR A 29 22.27 -24.96 -13.25
N PRO A 30 22.37 -23.72 -12.77
CA PRO A 30 23.62 -23.17 -12.24
C PRO A 30 24.03 -23.90 -10.95
N ASP A 31 25.29 -23.81 -10.61
CA ASP A 31 25.80 -24.37 -9.35
C ASP A 31 25.14 -23.61 -8.16
N PRO A 32 24.52 -24.32 -7.20
CA PRO A 32 23.79 -23.72 -6.10
C PRO A 32 24.67 -23.01 -5.06
N THR A 33 25.98 -23.09 -5.18
CA THR A 33 26.96 -22.39 -4.32
C THR A 33 27.59 -21.18 -5.00
N GLY A 34 27.15 -20.85 -6.23
CA GLY A 34 27.71 -19.78 -7.02
C GLY A 34 29.05 -20.11 -7.68
N ALA A 35 29.48 -21.39 -7.67
CA ALA A 35 30.64 -21.79 -8.44
C ALA A 35 30.41 -21.57 -9.95
N LEU A 36 31.49 -21.30 -10.69
CA LEU A 36 31.39 -21.00 -12.12
C LEU A 36 31.16 -22.25 -12.95
N LYS A 37 30.06 -22.97 -12.65
CA LYS A 37 29.63 -24.21 -13.26
C LYS A 37 28.13 -24.25 -13.47
N ALA A 38 27.70 -25.12 -14.41
CA ALA A 38 26.30 -25.48 -14.57
C ALA A 38 26.15 -26.96 -14.89
N VAL A 39 24.99 -27.53 -14.58
CA VAL A 39 24.61 -28.89 -14.98
C VAL A 39 23.65 -28.78 -16.17
N LEU A 40 24.00 -29.45 -17.27
CA LEU A 40 23.15 -29.56 -18.46
C LEU A 40 22.53 -30.97 -18.44
N THR A 41 21.20 -31.06 -18.46
CA THR A 41 20.48 -32.33 -18.49
C THR A 41 19.55 -32.40 -19.68
N PHE A 42 19.56 -33.49 -20.43
CA PHE A 42 18.70 -33.65 -21.62
C PHE A 42 18.59 -35.14 -21.99
N LYS A 43 17.59 -35.45 -22.85
CA LYS A 43 17.45 -36.78 -23.46
C LYS A 43 17.90 -36.76 -24.92
N ALA A 44 18.71 -37.76 -25.30
CA ALA A 44 19.10 -37.97 -26.69
C ALA A 44 17.88 -38.29 -27.56
N PRO A 45 17.83 -37.82 -28.81
CA PRO A 45 16.70 -38.06 -29.70
C PRO A 45 16.56 -39.53 -30.07
N THR A 46 15.33 -39.98 -30.31
CA THR A 46 15.03 -41.31 -30.89
C THR A 46 14.68 -41.17 -32.36
N LYS A 47 14.36 -39.98 -32.83
CA LYS A 47 13.90 -39.71 -34.19
C LYS A 47 14.78 -38.73 -34.94
N ALA A 48 14.81 -38.91 -36.26
CA ALA A 48 15.37 -37.94 -37.17
C ALA A 48 14.43 -36.73 -37.36
N ILE A 49 14.91 -35.64 -37.94
CA ILE A 49 14.17 -34.42 -38.23
C ILE A 49 12.87 -34.65 -39.05
N ASN A 50 12.90 -35.67 -39.91
CA ASN A 50 11.73 -36.09 -40.71
C ASN A 50 10.74 -36.99 -39.96
N GLY A 51 10.97 -37.25 -38.65
CA GLY A 51 10.12 -38.08 -37.82
C GLY A 51 10.37 -39.59 -37.88
N ASN A 52 11.28 -40.06 -38.72
CA ASN A 52 11.66 -41.47 -38.79
C ASN A 52 12.50 -41.88 -37.60
N GLU A 53 12.41 -43.18 -37.21
CA GLU A 53 13.26 -43.72 -36.13
C GLU A 53 14.74 -43.72 -36.53
N LEU A 54 15.61 -43.28 -35.63
CA LEU A 54 17.05 -43.32 -35.83
C LEU A 54 17.56 -44.78 -35.66
N THR A 55 18.57 -45.14 -36.40
CA THR A 55 19.23 -46.45 -36.24
C THR A 55 20.24 -46.43 -35.09
N THR A 56 21.21 -45.54 -35.18
CA THR A 56 22.29 -45.35 -34.20
C THR A 56 22.56 -43.86 -34.01
N LEU A 57 23.23 -43.55 -32.91
CA LEU A 57 23.84 -42.24 -32.68
C LEU A 57 25.35 -42.43 -32.55
N SER A 58 26.15 -41.44 -32.93
CA SER A 58 27.60 -41.53 -32.92
C SER A 58 28.27 -40.73 -31.79
N LYS A 59 27.80 -39.50 -31.57
CA LYS A 59 28.35 -38.66 -30.50
C LYS A 59 27.38 -37.54 -30.13
N ILE A 60 27.60 -36.97 -28.94
CA ILE A 60 27.02 -35.67 -28.51
C ILE A 60 28.17 -34.69 -28.39
N GLU A 61 27.98 -33.48 -28.89
CA GLU A 61 28.87 -32.36 -28.63
C GLU A 61 28.10 -31.24 -27.91
N ILE A 62 28.73 -30.70 -26.86
CA ILE A 62 28.25 -29.52 -26.15
C ILE A 62 29.15 -28.37 -26.55
N PHE A 63 28.51 -27.30 -26.99
CA PHE A 63 29.16 -26.05 -27.39
C PHE A 63 28.88 -24.96 -26.37
N LYS A 64 29.85 -24.10 -26.17
CA LYS A 64 29.73 -22.83 -25.48
C LYS A 64 30.29 -21.74 -26.38
N GLU A 65 29.51 -20.71 -26.66
CA GLU A 65 29.88 -19.59 -27.57
C GLU A 65 30.52 -20.10 -28.88
N GLY A 66 29.93 -21.13 -29.47
CA GLY A 66 30.38 -21.72 -30.72
C GLY A 66 31.59 -22.66 -30.63
N ASN A 67 32.21 -22.84 -29.46
CA ASN A 67 33.34 -23.75 -29.26
C ASN A 67 32.90 -25.05 -28.59
N VAL A 68 33.39 -26.20 -29.06
CA VAL A 68 33.17 -27.50 -28.41
C VAL A 68 33.88 -27.53 -27.06
N ILE A 69 33.12 -27.77 -26.01
CA ILE A 69 33.64 -27.88 -24.62
C ILE A 69 33.58 -29.30 -24.06
N LEU A 70 32.71 -30.14 -24.65
CA LEU A 70 32.59 -31.55 -24.25
C LEU A 70 32.16 -32.40 -25.43
N THR A 71 32.69 -33.61 -25.54
CA THR A 71 32.29 -34.64 -26.51
C THR A 71 32.03 -35.95 -25.77
N GLU A 72 30.85 -36.53 -25.97
CA GLU A 72 30.46 -37.87 -25.49
C GLU A 72 30.31 -38.77 -26.71
N ASN A 73 31.05 -39.91 -26.74
CA ASN A 73 31.08 -40.82 -27.88
C ASN A 73 30.26 -42.10 -27.68
N GLU A 74 29.80 -42.36 -26.47
CA GLU A 74 28.96 -43.52 -26.14
C GLU A 74 27.51 -43.07 -26.01
N VAL A 75 26.80 -42.94 -27.13
CA VAL A 75 25.45 -42.32 -27.16
C VAL A 75 24.37 -43.36 -27.47
N GLU A 76 23.41 -43.44 -26.56
CA GLU A 76 22.22 -44.29 -26.68
C GLU A 76 20.96 -43.42 -26.95
N LYS A 77 20.11 -43.88 -27.88
CA LYS A 77 18.84 -43.21 -28.21
C LYS A 77 17.91 -43.18 -27.01
N GLY A 78 17.29 -42.00 -26.74
CA GLY A 78 16.31 -41.81 -25.67
C GLY A 78 16.88 -41.80 -24.26
N LYS A 79 18.21 -42.02 -24.11
CA LYS A 79 18.89 -41.98 -22.81
C LYS A 79 19.02 -40.54 -22.33
N GLU A 80 18.87 -40.38 -21.01
CA GLU A 80 19.11 -39.12 -20.33
C GLU A 80 20.59 -38.94 -20.02
N TYR A 81 21.12 -37.78 -20.31
CA TYR A 81 22.51 -37.38 -20.06
C TYR A 81 22.51 -36.15 -19.14
N SER A 82 23.51 -36.13 -18.24
CA SER A 82 23.74 -35.01 -17.33
C SER A 82 25.24 -34.71 -17.29
N PHE A 83 25.60 -33.49 -17.65
CA PHE A 83 27.00 -33.05 -17.70
C PHE A 83 27.19 -31.78 -16.88
N THR A 84 28.23 -31.78 -16.05
CA THR A 84 28.71 -30.57 -15.41
C THR A 84 29.70 -29.86 -16.33
N VAL A 85 29.44 -28.62 -16.64
CA VAL A 85 30.28 -27.80 -17.54
C VAL A 85 30.80 -26.56 -16.83
N ASP A 86 31.97 -26.09 -17.20
CA ASP A 86 32.51 -24.83 -16.70
C ASP A 86 31.84 -23.63 -17.41
N GLY A 87 31.62 -22.59 -16.65
CA GLY A 87 31.06 -21.33 -17.13
C GLY A 87 31.94 -20.13 -16.81
N VAL A 88 31.42 -18.97 -17.13
CA VAL A 88 31.96 -17.66 -16.69
C VAL A 88 30.88 -16.90 -15.94
N GLN A 89 31.29 -15.96 -15.11
CA GLN A 89 30.37 -15.06 -14.42
C GLN A 89 29.43 -14.37 -15.42
N GLY A 90 28.11 -14.50 -15.19
CA GLY A 90 27.07 -13.91 -16.03
C GLY A 90 26.33 -14.93 -16.91
N MET A 91 25.68 -14.44 -17.97
CA MET A 91 24.89 -15.27 -18.88
C MET A 91 25.82 -16.12 -19.76
N ASN A 92 25.58 -17.43 -19.78
CA ASN A 92 26.30 -18.40 -20.61
C ASN A 92 25.30 -19.06 -21.55
N HIS A 93 25.71 -19.27 -22.81
CA HIS A 93 24.92 -19.91 -23.86
C HIS A 93 25.49 -21.23 -24.24
N TYR A 94 24.69 -22.29 -24.17
CA TYR A 94 25.09 -23.65 -24.48
C TYR A 94 24.21 -24.21 -25.60
N ASN A 95 24.86 -24.92 -26.55
CA ASN A 95 24.18 -25.67 -27.59
C ASN A 95 24.54 -27.13 -27.42
N VAL A 96 23.56 -28.02 -27.63
CA VAL A 96 23.76 -29.47 -27.64
C VAL A 96 23.40 -29.97 -29.02
N ILE A 97 24.34 -30.71 -29.63
CA ILE A 97 24.18 -31.30 -30.96
C ILE A 97 24.47 -32.80 -30.87
N VAL A 98 23.56 -33.59 -31.42
CA VAL A 98 23.73 -35.04 -31.54
C VAL A 98 24.06 -35.40 -32.98
N TYR A 99 24.99 -36.34 -33.16
CA TYR A 99 25.45 -36.78 -34.47
C TYR A 99 25.10 -38.24 -34.69
N ASP A 100 24.94 -38.62 -35.93
CA ASP A 100 24.89 -39.98 -36.42
C ASP A 100 25.87 -40.18 -37.64
N GLU A 101 25.70 -41.25 -38.40
CA GLU A 101 26.49 -41.50 -39.60
C GLU A 101 26.18 -40.53 -40.76
N GLN A 102 25.01 -39.87 -40.72
CA GLN A 102 24.60 -38.87 -41.69
C GLN A 102 25.21 -37.50 -41.41
N GLY A 103 25.72 -37.29 -40.19
CA GLY A 103 26.41 -36.10 -39.77
C GLY A 103 25.77 -35.36 -38.58
N ARG A 104 25.82 -34.06 -38.64
CA ARG A 104 25.29 -33.16 -37.61
C ARG A 104 23.74 -33.14 -37.59
N GLY A 105 23.15 -33.36 -36.40
CA GLY A 105 21.74 -33.19 -36.15
C GLY A 105 21.36 -31.75 -35.89
N ARG A 106 20.07 -31.54 -35.55
CA ARG A 106 19.53 -30.24 -35.13
C ARG A 106 20.03 -29.92 -33.72
N ASP A 107 20.43 -28.66 -33.51
CA ASP A 107 20.86 -28.18 -32.20
C ASP A 107 19.67 -27.87 -31.27
N ALA A 108 19.96 -27.93 -29.99
CA ALA A 108 19.11 -27.35 -28.94
C ALA A 108 19.92 -26.31 -28.15
N GLU A 109 19.32 -25.21 -27.84
CA GLU A 109 19.99 -24.10 -27.16
C GLU A 109 19.35 -23.80 -25.82
N LYS A 110 20.16 -23.46 -24.84
CA LYS A 110 19.76 -22.96 -23.53
C LYS A 110 20.76 -21.96 -22.99
N SER A 111 20.23 -20.98 -22.27
CA SER A 111 21.04 -20.01 -21.54
C SER A 111 20.86 -20.20 -20.04
N VAL A 112 21.90 -19.90 -19.28
CA VAL A 112 21.91 -19.95 -17.82
C VAL A 112 22.83 -18.86 -17.27
N PHE A 113 22.37 -18.17 -16.22
CA PHE A 113 23.24 -17.26 -15.48
C PHE A 113 24.10 -18.07 -14.49
N ILE A 114 25.41 -17.89 -14.53
CA ILE A 114 26.38 -18.64 -13.69
C ILE A 114 27.12 -17.65 -12.78
N GLY A 115 27.32 -18.05 -11.53
CA GLY A 115 28.00 -17.25 -10.51
C GLY A 115 27.05 -16.40 -9.69
N THR A 116 27.60 -15.42 -8.98
CA THR A 116 26.84 -14.54 -8.10
C THR A 116 26.06 -13.52 -8.91
N ASP A 117 24.76 -13.46 -8.64
CA ASP A 117 23.80 -12.58 -9.33
C ASP A 117 23.45 -11.35 -8.50
N ILE A 118 22.72 -10.41 -9.10
CA ILE A 118 22.08 -9.29 -8.39
C ILE A 118 20.82 -9.79 -7.68
N PRO A 119 20.52 -9.29 -6.46
CA PRO A 119 19.33 -9.71 -5.73
C PRO A 119 18.03 -9.26 -6.41
N GLN A 120 16.96 -10.00 -6.15
CA GLN A 120 15.59 -9.55 -6.42
C GLN A 120 15.14 -8.47 -5.43
N HIS A 121 13.89 -8.02 -5.54
CA HIS A 121 13.26 -7.13 -4.57
C HIS A 121 13.28 -7.72 -3.16
N VAL A 122 13.49 -6.87 -2.14
CA VAL A 122 13.19 -7.25 -0.76
C VAL A 122 11.69 -7.54 -0.63
N GLN A 123 11.35 -8.43 0.29
CA GLN A 123 9.97 -8.87 0.51
C GLN A 123 9.38 -8.19 1.74
N ASN A 124 8.07 -8.05 1.80
CA ASN A 124 7.33 -7.59 2.98
C ASN A 124 7.88 -6.30 3.61
N LEU A 125 8.29 -5.33 2.77
CA LEU A 125 8.77 -4.04 3.25
C LEU A 125 7.63 -3.27 3.91
N ILE A 126 7.80 -2.97 5.19
CA ILE A 126 6.87 -2.21 6.02
C ILE A 126 7.61 -0.99 6.59
N ALA A 127 6.99 0.16 6.50
CA ALA A 127 7.41 1.35 7.22
C ALA A 127 6.44 1.55 8.40
N SER A 128 6.95 1.78 9.59
CA SER A 128 6.13 2.00 10.79
C SER A 128 6.59 3.26 11.51
N TRP A 129 5.67 4.01 12.09
CA TRP A 129 6.03 5.16 12.91
C TRP A 129 6.94 4.76 14.06
N ASP A 130 7.96 5.57 14.31
CA ASP A 130 8.77 5.44 15.51
C ASP A 130 8.03 6.06 16.71
N ASP A 131 8.01 5.33 17.84
CA ASP A 131 7.22 5.74 19.02
C ASP A 131 7.80 6.94 19.76
N GLU A 132 9.07 7.26 19.55
CA GLU A 132 9.78 8.31 20.27
C GLU A 132 10.03 9.56 19.40
N ASN A 133 9.97 9.41 18.07
CA ASN A 133 10.28 10.48 17.15
C ASN A 133 9.26 10.55 15.99
N ASP A 134 8.38 11.54 16.02
CA ASP A 134 7.36 11.76 14.99
C ASP A 134 7.95 12.03 13.57
N GLN A 135 9.25 12.29 13.49
CA GLN A 135 9.98 12.50 12.22
C GLN A 135 10.78 11.27 11.79
N ALA A 136 10.51 10.12 12.36
CA ALA A 136 11.19 8.87 12.07
C ALA A 136 10.23 7.73 11.73
N ALA A 137 10.73 6.79 10.93
CA ALA A 137 10.05 5.54 10.64
C ALA A 137 11.02 4.36 10.76
N LEU A 138 10.58 3.31 11.43
CA LEU A 138 11.26 2.03 11.41
C LEU A 138 10.84 1.28 10.13
N LEU A 139 11.80 1.02 9.27
CA LEU A 139 11.65 0.18 8.10
C LEU A 139 12.03 -1.26 8.47
N THR A 140 11.21 -2.23 8.09
CA THR A 140 11.50 -3.66 8.25
C THR A 140 11.16 -4.38 6.96
N TRP A 141 11.93 -5.40 6.62
CA TRP A 141 11.71 -6.20 5.40
C TRP A 141 12.23 -7.63 5.58
N ASP A 142 11.81 -8.50 4.68
CA ASP A 142 12.41 -9.82 4.53
C ASP A 142 13.46 -9.80 3.41
N ALA A 143 14.50 -10.64 3.56
CA ALA A 143 15.51 -10.80 2.54
C ALA A 143 14.89 -11.27 1.20
N PRO A 144 15.48 -10.91 0.06
CA PRO A 144 15.07 -11.46 -1.23
C PRO A 144 15.29 -12.97 -1.30
N ALA A 145 14.72 -13.60 -2.32
CA ALA A 145 14.96 -15.02 -2.59
C ALA A 145 16.46 -15.32 -2.80
N GLU A 146 16.87 -16.54 -2.50
CA GLU A 146 18.26 -17.02 -2.70
C GLU A 146 18.65 -17.15 -4.18
N THR A 147 17.68 -17.06 -5.09
CA THR A 147 17.88 -16.98 -6.53
C THR A 147 17.87 -15.53 -6.98
N GLY A 148 18.92 -15.09 -7.65
CA GLY A 148 19.05 -13.73 -8.16
C GLY A 148 18.09 -13.39 -9.30
N ALA A 149 18.14 -12.16 -9.74
CA ALA A 149 17.22 -11.60 -10.76
C ALA A 149 17.37 -12.29 -12.13
N ASN A 150 18.56 -12.86 -12.43
CA ASN A 150 18.83 -13.59 -13.67
C ASN A 150 18.88 -15.11 -13.46
N GLY A 151 18.51 -15.61 -12.28
CA GLY A 151 18.52 -17.02 -11.94
C GLY A 151 19.85 -17.55 -11.39
N GLY A 152 20.82 -16.66 -11.12
CA GLY A 152 22.10 -16.99 -10.52
C GLY A 152 22.05 -17.06 -8.99
N PHE A 153 23.19 -17.33 -8.39
CA PHE A 153 23.34 -17.53 -6.95
C PHE A 153 23.31 -16.22 -6.17
N ILE A 154 22.65 -16.22 -5.04
CA ILE A 154 22.73 -15.19 -3.99
C ILE A 154 23.18 -15.84 -2.70
N ASN A 155 24.22 -15.29 -2.07
CA ASN A 155 24.62 -15.68 -0.72
C ASN A 155 23.83 -14.83 0.31
N PRO A 156 22.87 -15.40 1.05
CA PRO A 156 22.04 -14.62 1.98
C PRO A 156 22.84 -14.02 3.15
N GLU A 157 23.94 -14.69 3.57
CA GLU A 157 24.77 -14.24 4.70
C GLU A 157 25.66 -13.04 4.36
N GLU A 158 25.88 -12.76 3.06
CA GLU A 158 26.70 -11.65 2.57
C GLU A 158 25.87 -10.47 2.05
N LEU A 159 24.54 -10.61 2.07
CA LEU A 159 23.67 -9.51 1.65
C LEU A 159 23.84 -8.30 2.55
N THR A 160 23.84 -7.14 1.92
CA THR A 160 23.68 -5.86 2.58
C THR A 160 22.53 -5.12 1.91
N TYR A 161 22.06 -4.04 2.56
CA TYR A 161 20.94 -3.26 2.04
C TYR A 161 21.30 -1.79 1.95
N ASN A 162 20.70 -1.10 0.98
CA ASN A 162 20.78 0.33 0.86
C ASN A 162 19.39 0.95 1.01
N TYR A 163 19.32 2.03 1.78
CA TYR A 163 18.19 2.94 1.82
C TYR A 163 18.45 4.11 0.89
N GLY A 164 17.49 4.45 0.05
CA GLY A 164 17.57 5.58 -0.89
C GLY A 164 16.29 6.40 -0.92
N THR A 165 16.39 7.61 -1.47
CA THR A 165 15.27 8.49 -1.74
C THR A 165 15.34 9.03 -3.18
N TYR A 166 14.20 9.49 -3.70
CA TYR A 166 14.13 10.04 -5.06
C TYR A 166 14.48 11.52 -5.02
N LEU A 167 15.60 11.88 -5.61
CA LEU A 167 16.09 13.25 -5.72
C LEU A 167 16.59 13.52 -7.14
N PHE A 168 16.30 14.69 -7.68
CA PHE A 168 16.80 15.14 -8.98
C PHE A 168 16.58 14.16 -10.15
N GLY A 169 15.46 13.44 -10.14
CA GLY A 169 15.13 12.50 -11.22
C GLY A 169 15.73 11.10 -11.07
N SER A 170 16.39 10.80 -9.94
CA SER A 170 17.03 9.49 -9.69
C SER A 170 16.88 9.07 -8.23
N ILE A 171 16.99 7.77 -7.96
CA ILE A 171 17.12 7.25 -6.60
C ILE A 171 18.57 7.42 -6.16
N ILE A 172 18.78 8.12 -5.04
CA ILE A 172 20.08 8.36 -4.42
C ILE A 172 20.14 7.58 -3.12
N ASP A 173 21.18 6.76 -2.95
CA ASP A 173 21.41 6.04 -1.71
C ASP A 173 21.80 7.03 -0.59
N MET A 174 21.02 7.02 0.48
CA MET A 174 21.24 7.84 1.68
C MET A 174 21.96 7.06 2.78
N ALA A 175 21.78 5.73 2.82
CA ALA A 175 22.52 4.81 3.67
C ALA A 175 22.89 3.56 2.87
N THR A 176 24.08 3.02 3.10
CA THR A 176 24.60 1.85 2.37
C THR A 176 25.23 0.85 3.33
N GLY A 177 25.24 -0.44 2.92
CA GLY A 177 25.91 -1.47 3.69
C GLY A 177 25.19 -1.83 4.99
N ILE A 178 23.88 -1.61 5.07
CA ILE A 178 23.03 -2.04 6.19
C ILE A 178 23.05 -3.57 6.20
N LYS A 179 23.35 -4.20 7.33
CA LYS A 179 23.42 -5.66 7.46
C LYS A 179 22.11 -6.26 7.99
N GLU A 180 21.39 -5.48 8.76
CA GLU A 180 20.11 -5.88 9.35
C GLU A 180 18.99 -5.76 8.33
N THR A 181 17.93 -6.51 8.51
CA THR A 181 16.68 -6.38 7.74
C THR A 181 15.75 -5.32 8.34
N SER A 182 16.35 -4.30 8.94
CA SER A 182 15.67 -3.13 9.50
C SER A 182 16.54 -1.88 9.41
N TYR A 183 15.89 -0.72 9.34
CA TYR A 183 16.58 0.57 9.33
C TYR A 183 15.67 1.66 9.91
N LEU A 184 16.18 2.41 10.89
CA LEU A 184 15.49 3.59 11.40
C LEU A 184 15.80 4.79 10.50
N MET A 185 14.85 5.13 9.63
CA MET A 185 14.91 6.33 8.81
C MET A 185 14.48 7.54 9.63
N THR A 186 15.21 8.64 9.52
CA THR A 186 14.85 9.92 10.14
C THR A 186 14.81 11.02 9.08
N THR A 187 13.80 11.87 9.18
CA THR A 187 13.73 13.15 8.46
C THR A 187 13.93 14.27 9.45
N ALA A 188 14.67 15.31 9.07
CA ALA A 188 14.92 16.44 9.96
C ALA A 188 14.14 17.67 9.51
N GLY A 189 13.64 18.44 10.49
CA GLY A 189 13.09 19.78 10.23
C GLY A 189 11.69 19.81 9.60
N LEU A 190 10.89 18.75 9.74
CA LEU A 190 9.50 18.79 9.33
C LEU A 190 8.73 19.79 10.22
N THR A 191 8.19 20.83 9.59
CA THR A 191 7.36 21.86 10.25
C THR A 191 5.86 21.53 10.15
N LYS A 192 5.51 20.53 9.34
CA LYS A 192 4.16 20.01 9.10
C LYS A 192 4.24 18.52 8.79
N GLN A 193 3.12 17.83 8.86
CA GLN A 193 3.06 16.44 8.42
C GLN A 193 3.38 16.37 6.92
N THR A 194 4.22 15.43 6.56
CA THR A 194 4.74 15.30 5.19
C THR A 194 4.78 13.84 4.78
N TYR A 195 4.20 13.54 3.61
CA TYR A 195 4.29 12.21 3.03
C TYR A 195 5.71 11.97 2.52
N THR A 196 6.39 11.03 3.12
CA THR A 196 7.80 10.70 2.85
C THR A 196 7.86 9.38 2.09
N GLN A 197 8.60 9.38 0.99
CA GLN A 197 8.84 8.20 0.16
C GLN A 197 10.30 7.81 0.19
N GLY A 198 10.55 6.52 0.12
CA GLY A 198 11.90 5.99 0.02
C GLY A 198 11.91 4.59 -0.60
N TYR A 199 13.10 4.01 -0.65
CA TYR A 199 13.37 2.76 -1.34
C TYR A 199 14.38 1.93 -0.57
N ILE A 200 14.17 0.63 -0.54
CA ILE A 200 15.17 -0.34 -0.07
C ILE A 200 15.58 -1.21 -1.25
N CYS A 201 16.88 -1.49 -1.37
CA CYS A 201 17.38 -2.52 -2.26
C CYS A 201 18.40 -3.40 -1.53
N ALA A 202 18.42 -4.68 -1.87
CA ALA A 202 19.46 -5.60 -1.45
C ALA A 202 20.69 -5.48 -2.38
N VAL A 203 21.86 -5.72 -1.85
CA VAL A 203 23.15 -5.66 -2.56
C VAL A 203 23.93 -6.94 -2.29
N SER A 204 24.37 -7.60 -3.35
CA SER A 204 25.26 -8.77 -3.32
C SER A 204 26.62 -8.43 -3.91
N ALA A 205 27.52 -9.40 -3.98
CA ALA A 205 28.76 -9.29 -4.74
C ALA A 205 28.53 -9.11 -6.26
N GLY A 206 27.35 -9.52 -6.78
CA GLY A 206 26.94 -9.31 -8.17
C GLY A 206 26.47 -7.89 -8.45
N GLY A 207 26.18 -7.08 -7.42
CA GLY A 207 25.72 -5.70 -7.53
C GLY A 207 24.42 -5.41 -6.79
N LYS A 208 23.84 -4.24 -7.10
CA LYS A 208 22.55 -3.80 -6.53
C LYS A 208 21.39 -4.53 -7.23
N GLY A 209 20.46 -5.02 -6.42
CA GLY A 209 19.16 -5.51 -6.87
C GLY A 209 18.17 -4.39 -7.19
N ALA A 210 16.94 -4.79 -7.45
CA ALA A 210 15.85 -3.86 -7.71
C ALA A 210 15.41 -3.13 -6.43
N TYR A 211 14.98 -1.89 -6.58
CA TYR A 211 14.47 -1.06 -5.49
C TYR A 211 13.01 -1.40 -5.17
N THR A 212 12.72 -1.60 -3.89
CA THR A 212 11.36 -1.73 -3.35
C THR A 212 10.92 -0.42 -2.73
N PRO A 213 9.84 0.22 -3.22
CA PRO A 213 9.37 1.49 -2.68
C PRO A 213 8.59 1.31 -1.38
N PHE A 214 8.58 2.35 -0.56
CA PHE A 214 7.65 2.56 0.55
C PHE A 214 7.23 4.02 0.62
N GLY A 215 6.13 4.28 1.34
CA GLY A 215 5.68 5.64 1.64
C GLY A 215 5.02 5.68 3.00
N ILE A 216 5.20 6.77 3.74
CA ILE A 216 4.64 6.96 5.07
C ILE A 216 4.47 8.46 5.35
N MET A 217 3.38 8.83 6.01
CA MET A 217 3.20 10.18 6.55
C MET A 217 4.03 10.34 7.83
N LEU A 218 4.83 11.39 7.93
CA LEU A 218 5.63 11.73 9.12
C LEU A 218 5.35 13.15 9.56
N GLY A 219 5.59 13.43 10.84
CA GLY A 219 5.43 14.75 11.46
C GLY A 219 4.55 14.69 12.70
N THR A 220 4.50 15.80 13.44
CA THR A 220 3.76 15.90 14.69
C THR A 220 2.28 15.63 14.48
N PRO A 221 1.68 14.67 15.21
CA PRO A 221 0.26 14.38 15.12
C PRO A 221 -0.62 15.58 15.48
N LEU A 222 -1.74 15.75 14.81
CA LEU A 222 -2.74 16.77 15.15
C LEU A 222 -3.36 16.45 16.51
N ALA A 223 -3.75 17.53 17.19
CA ALA A 223 -4.37 17.42 18.52
C ALA A 223 -5.75 16.75 18.45
N PHE A 224 -6.09 16.03 19.51
CA PHE A 224 -7.42 15.50 19.74
C PHE A 224 -8.25 16.50 20.59
N PRO A 225 -9.59 16.63 20.38
CA PRO A 225 -10.40 16.01 19.34
C PRO A 225 -10.08 16.56 17.94
N PHE A 226 -10.30 15.73 16.91
CA PHE A 226 -10.06 16.10 15.52
C PHE A 226 -11.39 16.43 14.82
N ALA A 227 -11.37 17.43 13.94
CA ALA A 227 -12.47 17.76 13.06
C ALA A 227 -11.96 18.29 11.71
N GLU A 228 -12.66 17.93 10.63
CA GLU A 228 -12.43 18.40 9.27
C GLU A 228 -13.76 18.58 8.56
N SER A 229 -14.00 19.78 8.01
CA SER A 229 -15.22 20.10 7.28
C SER A 229 -14.97 20.40 5.79
N PHE A 230 -13.71 20.32 5.34
CA PHE A 230 -13.31 20.64 3.97
C PHE A 230 -13.74 22.03 3.49
N ALA A 231 -13.88 22.98 4.39
CA ALA A 231 -14.41 24.31 4.16
C ALA A 231 -13.88 24.97 2.88
N GLN A 232 -14.78 25.49 2.04
CA GLN A 232 -14.47 26.15 0.76
C GLN A 232 -13.70 25.28 -0.26
N GLY A 233 -13.81 23.95 -0.16
CA GLY A 233 -13.05 23.03 -1.00
C GLY A 233 -11.55 23.12 -0.77
N ASN A 234 -11.11 23.81 0.27
CA ASN A 234 -9.73 23.85 0.71
C ASN A 234 -9.51 22.79 1.77
N VAL A 235 -9.00 21.67 1.33
CA VAL A 235 -8.19 20.87 2.24
C VAL A 235 -6.82 21.51 2.25
N SER A 236 -6.25 21.63 3.40
CA SER A 236 -4.82 21.66 3.49
C SER A 236 -4.31 20.40 2.80
N THR A 237 -4.08 20.47 1.48
CA THR A 237 -3.49 19.40 0.66
C THR A 237 -2.14 18.92 1.22
N GLU A 238 -1.68 19.58 2.26
CA GLU A 238 -0.46 19.34 2.97
C GLU A 238 -0.59 18.30 4.07
N THR A 239 -1.81 17.94 4.48
CA THR A 239 -2.06 17.02 5.60
C THR A 239 -2.89 15.80 5.20
N TRP A 240 -3.68 15.89 4.14
CA TRP A 240 -4.43 14.76 3.57
C TRP A 240 -3.65 14.14 2.41
N SER A 241 -3.70 12.83 2.27
CA SER A 241 -3.11 12.11 1.13
C SER A 241 -4.13 11.22 0.43
N VAL A 242 -3.83 10.87 -0.79
CA VAL A 242 -4.66 9.95 -1.59
C VAL A 242 -3.81 8.76 -1.99
N ALA A 243 -4.26 7.56 -1.66
CA ALA A 243 -3.64 6.33 -2.09
C ALA A 243 -4.51 5.64 -3.14
N THR A 244 -3.90 5.32 -4.28
CA THR A 244 -4.50 4.45 -5.28
C THR A 244 -4.37 3.01 -4.82
N VAL A 245 -5.48 2.33 -4.54
CA VAL A 245 -5.48 0.96 -4.01
C VAL A 245 -5.67 -0.06 -5.14
N GLY A 246 -6.51 0.23 -6.11
CA GLY A 246 -6.78 -0.67 -7.24
C GLY A 246 -7.29 0.03 -8.49
N GLY A 247 -7.15 1.35 -8.58
CA GLY A 247 -7.64 2.16 -9.68
C GLY A 247 -6.77 3.38 -9.96
N ASP A 248 -7.25 4.31 -10.76
CA ASP A 248 -6.52 5.52 -11.14
C ASP A 248 -7.26 6.82 -10.73
N ASP A 249 -8.52 6.74 -10.31
CA ASP A 249 -9.27 7.92 -9.87
C ASP A 249 -8.83 8.31 -8.46
N ALA A 250 -8.79 9.60 -8.22
CA ALA A 250 -8.36 10.17 -6.97
C ALA A 250 -9.49 10.96 -6.31
N TRP A 251 -9.52 10.92 -4.98
CA TRP A 251 -10.33 11.84 -4.20
C TRP A 251 -9.94 13.29 -4.50
N GLY A 252 -10.93 14.15 -4.61
CA GLY A 252 -10.76 15.59 -4.81
C GLY A 252 -11.63 16.39 -3.85
N MET A 253 -11.32 17.67 -3.76
CA MET A 253 -12.11 18.62 -2.97
C MET A 253 -13.02 19.40 -3.87
N TYR A 254 -14.26 19.53 -3.46
CA TYR A 254 -15.35 20.12 -4.23
C TYR A 254 -16.04 21.23 -3.43
N GLN A 255 -16.74 22.10 -4.16
CA GLN A 255 -17.52 23.19 -3.61
C GLN A 255 -18.97 23.09 -4.07
N ASN A 256 -19.87 23.78 -3.37
CA ASN A 256 -21.28 23.93 -3.76
C ASN A 256 -21.43 24.47 -5.20
N GLY A 257 -22.59 24.19 -5.82
CA GLY A 257 -22.87 24.59 -7.19
C GLY A 257 -22.52 23.55 -8.24
N GLY A 258 -22.07 22.36 -7.83
CA GLY A 258 -21.88 21.18 -8.65
C GLY A 258 -23.10 20.25 -8.65
N SER A 259 -22.84 18.94 -8.62
CA SER A 259 -23.88 17.90 -8.56
C SER A 259 -24.34 17.58 -7.13
N LEU A 260 -23.67 18.08 -6.14
CA LEU A 260 -23.93 17.94 -4.72
C LEU A 260 -23.52 19.25 -4.03
N ASP A 261 -24.26 19.67 -3.02
CA ASP A 261 -23.87 20.75 -2.11
C ASP A 261 -23.29 20.15 -0.83
N ALA A 262 -22.42 20.91 -0.13
CA ALA A 262 -21.87 20.51 1.16
C ALA A 262 -22.99 20.23 2.17
N GLN A 263 -22.67 19.40 3.16
CA GLN A 263 -23.63 19.03 4.20
C GLN A 263 -23.98 20.22 5.09
N ASP A 264 -23.07 21.15 5.25
CA ASP A 264 -23.25 22.39 6.02
C ASP A 264 -23.15 23.65 5.16
N GLU A 265 -23.05 24.81 5.80
CA GLU A 265 -22.99 26.11 5.13
C GLU A 265 -21.56 26.54 4.73
N ASP A 266 -20.55 25.71 4.94
CA ASP A 266 -19.14 26.07 4.75
C ASP A 266 -18.61 25.91 3.32
N ASN A 267 -19.43 25.35 2.43
CA ASN A 267 -19.22 25.29 0.99
C ASN A 267 -18.10 24.33 0.52
N GLY A 268 -17.83 23.25 1.26
CA GLY A 268 -16.80 22.28 0.86
C GLY A 268 -17.07 20.84 1.26
N TYR A 269 -16.57 19.87 0.50
CA TYR A 269 -16.62 18.43 0.81
C TYR A 269 -15.58 17.66 0.01
N ALA A 270 -15.19 16.48 0.47
CA ALA A 270 -14.35 15.57 -0.29
C ALA A 270 -15.17 14.60 -1.13
N MET A 271 -14.76 14.34 -2.38
CA MET A 271 -15.49 13.42 -3.26
C MET A 271 -14.55 12.61 -4.15
N LEU A 272 -14.86 11.32 -4.29
CA LEU A 272 -14.34 10.42 -5.32
C LEU A 272 -15.36 10.30 -6.44
N VAL A 273 -14.93 10.51 -7.68
CA VAL A 273 -15.77 10.34 -8.87
C VAL A 273 -15.08 9.39 -9.82
N ASN A 274 -15.74 8.29 -10.16
CA ASN A 274 -15.25 7.38 -11.19
C ASN A 274 -15.47 7.99 -12.59
N LYS A 275 -14.38 8.23 -13.30
CA LYS A 275 -14.36 8.78 -14.67
C LYS A 275 -14.26 7.70 -15.73
N LYS A 276 -14.07 6.44 -15.34
CA LYS A 276 -13.87 5.29 -16.21
C LYS A 276 -15.09 4.36 -16.26
N ALA A 277 -15.14 3.50 -17.26
CA ALA A 277 -16.20 2.50 -17.38
C ALA A 277 -16.02 1.31 -16.43
N GLU A 278 -14.83 1.12 -15.88
CA GLU A 278 -14.46 0.01 -15.01
C GLU A 278 -14.54 0.42 -13.52
N ALA A 279 -14.61 -0.57 -12.64
CA ALA A 279 -14.57 -0.33 -11.19
C ALA A 279 -13.24 0.32 -10.79
N ASP A 280 -13.30 1.19 -9.79
CA ASP A 280 -12.13 1.89 -9.23
C ASP A 280 -12.11 1.77 -7.72
N ASP A 281 -10.91 1.85 -7.12
CA ASP A 281 -10.66 1.68 -5.69
C ASP A 281 -9.57 2.68 -5.23
N SER A 282 -9.98 3.67 -4.46
CA SER A 282 -9.11 4.75 -4.00
C SER A 282 -9.36 5.09 -2.54
N ARG A 283 -8.32 5.40 -1.78
CA ARG A 283 -8.39 5.77 -0.37
C ARG A 283 -7.96 7.21 -0.14
N LEU A 284 -8.79 7.98 0.56
CA LEU A 284 -8.43 9.27 1.15
C LEU A 284 -7.90 9.03 2.56
N GLU A 285 -6.70 9.50 2.85
CA GLU A 285 -6.01 9.30 4.12
C GLU A 285 -5.94 10.60 4.91
N SER A 286 -6.38 10.56 6.16
CA SER A 286 -6.35 11.72 7.06
C SER A 286 -4.92 12.08 7.47
N PRO A 287 -4.70 13.27 8.04
CA PRO A 287 -3.49 13.52 8.84
C PRO A 287 -3.34 12.51 9.98
N ILE A 288 -2.14 12.41 10.54
CA ILE A 288 -1.89 11.65 11.77
C ILE A 288 -2.57 12.39 12.92
N ILE A 289 -3.34 11.68 13.71
CA ILE A 289 -4.11 12.22 14.84
C ILE A 289 -3.60 11.61 16.13
N ASN A 290 -3.30 12.44 17.13
CA ASN A 290 -2.93 11.98 18.47
C ASN A 290 -4.17 11.47 19.22
N ILE A 291 -4.16 10.23 19.65
CA ILE A 291 -5.23 9.63 20.46
C ILE A 291 -4.72 9.07 21.80
N ALA A 292 -3.51 9.47 22.19
CA ALA A 292 -2.92 9.00 23.43
C ALA A 292 -3.82 9.29 24.64
N GLY A 293 -4.06 8.27 25.46
CA GLY A 293 -4.88 8.38 26.67
C GLY A 293 -6.39 8.40 26.41
N GLN A 294 -6.83 8.13 25.18
CA GLN A 294 -8.25 7.98 24.88
C GLN A 294 -8.68 6.52 25.04
N ASP A 295 -9.71 6.29 25.86
CA ASP A 295 -10.25 4.94 26.12
C ASP A 295 -11.42 4.59 25.19
N LYS A 296 -12.11 5.60 24.71
CA LYS A 296 -13.26 5.46 23.80
C LYS A 296 -13.15 6.49 22.70
N LEU A 297 -13.36 6.02 21.48
CA LEU A 297 -13.28 6.85 20.28
C LEU A 297 -14.57 6.69 19.47
N THR A 298 -15.12 7.80 19.02
CA THR A 298 -16.25 7.81 18.08
C THR A 298 -15.86 8.66 16.87
N LEU A 299 -15.93 8.05 15.69
CA LEU A 299 -15.83 8.73 14.41
C LEU A 299 -17.23 9.03 13.89
N GLU A 300 -17.52 10.30 13.61
CA GLU A 300 -18.76 10.72 12.95
C GLU A 300 -18.40 11.47 11.66
N PHE A 301 -19.21 11.30 10.62
CA PHE A 301 -19.12 12.03 9.36
C PHE A 301 -20.42 11.91 8.59
N TYR A 302 -20.56 12.71 7.54
CA TYR A 302 -21.67 12.58 6.60
C TYR A 302 -21.22 11.91 5.31
N LEU A 303 -22.06 11.04 4.79
CA LEU A 303 -21.78 10.19 3.63
C LEU A 303 -22.87 10.36 2.56
N HIS A 304 -22.44 10.49 1.30
CA HIS A 304 -23.29 10.37 0.12
C HIS A 304 -22.66 9.40 -0.87
N THR A 305 -23.43 8.42 -1.38
CA THR A 305 -22.94 7.41 -2.35
C THR A 305 -23.89 7.22 -3.51
N GLU A 306 -23.37 7.10 -4.72
CA GLU A 306 -24.10 6.69 -5.91
C GLU A 306 -23.34 5.59 -6.66
N ASN A 307 -23.92 4.38 -6.75
CA ASN A 307 -23.29 3.19 -7.36
C ASN A 307 -21.87 2.93 -6.81
N ALA A 308 -21.72 3.09 -5.52
CA ALA A 308 -20.43 3.04 -4.85
C ALA A 308 -20.59 2.65 -3.38
N GLU A 309 -19.50 2.27 -2.73
CA GLU A 309 -19.45 1.96 -1.30
C GLU A 309 -18.19 2.54 -0.66
N LEU A 310 -18.28 2.89 0.61
CA LEU A 310 -17.19 3.39 1.43
C LEU A 310 -16.86 2.39 2.53
N THR A 311 -15.60 2.07 2.71
CA THR A 311 -15.10 1.37 3.91
C THR A 311 -14.23 2.34 4.69
N VAL A 312 -14.51 2.50 5.98
CA VAL A 312 -13.57 3.20 6.87
C VAL A 312 -12.49 2.22 7.27
N GLU A 313 -11.25 2.61 7.05
CA GLU A 313 -10.03 1.90 7.44
C GLU A 313 -9.26 2.72 8.46
N THR A 314 -8.41 2.08 9.25
CA THR A 314 -7.53 2.78 10.21
C THR A 314 -6.14 2.16 10.18
N THR A 315 -5.14 2.98 10.44
CA THR A 315 -3.79 2.50 10.69
C THR A 315 -3.25 3.05 12.01
N VAL A 316 -2.52 2.21 12.74
CA VAL A 316 -1.81 2.57 13.97
C VAL A 316 -0.29 2.54 13.78
N ASN A 317 0.16 2.15 12.59
CA ASN A 317 1.60 2.12 12.26
C ASN A 317 1.98 3.04 11.07
N GLY A 318 1.00 3.59 10.34
CA GLY A 318 1.21 4.53 9.24
C GLY A 318 1.19 3.92 7.84
N THR A 319 1.15 2.59 7.69
CA THR A 319 1.16 1.94 6.36
C THR A 319 0.20 0.77 6.22
N ILE A 320 -0.04 0.01 7.28
CA ILE A 320 -0.99 -1.11 7.25
C ILE A 320 -2.36 -0.60 7.69
N TYR A 321 -3.29 -0.54 6.75
CA TYR A 321 -4.66 -0.14 6.99
C TYR A 321 -5.56 -1.37 7.19
N GLU A 322 -6.33 -1.37 8.26
CA GLU A 322 -7.30 -2.40 8.60
C GLU A 322 -8.72 -1.82 8.54
N ALA A 323 -9.67 -2.61 8.06
CA ALA A 323 -11.06 -2.19 8.00
C ALA A 323 -11.63 -1.97 9.41
N ALA A 324 -12.16 -0.78 9.67
CA ALA A 324 -12.83 -0.38 10.90
C ALA A 324 -14.36 -0.39 10.74
N SER A 325 -14.87 -0.54 9.52
CA SER A 325 -16.30 -0.70 9.23
C SER A 325 -16.55 -1.76 8.18
N GLU A 326 -17.80 -2.27 8.12
CA GLU A 326 -18.32 -2.88 6.92
C GLU A 326 -18.46 -1.84 5.80
N ALA A 327 -18.79 -2.29 4.58
CA ALA A 327 -19.05 -1.40 3.47
C ALA A 327 -20.31 -0.54 3.72
N LEU A 328 -20.15 0.77 3.68
CA LEU A 328 -21.18 1.76 3.94
C LEU A 328 -21.75 2.30 2.63
N ARG A 329 -23.05 2.53 2.62
CA ARG A 329 -23.78 3.21 1.53
C ARG A 329 -24.74 4.24 2.14
N SER A 330 -25.01 5.34 1.45
CA SER A 330 -26.09 6.23 1.85
C SER A 330 -27.44 5.53 1.67
N ASP A 331 -28.49 6.06 2.32
CA ASP A 331 -29.81 5.47 2.36
C ASP A 331 -30.60 5.54 1.02
N GLY A 332 -29.96 6.05 -0.04
CA GLY A 332 -30.54 6.21 -1.38
C GLY A 332 -31.34 7.48 -1.60
N SER A 333 -31.47 8.34 -0.60
CA SER A 333 -31.90 9.74 -0.77
C SER A 333 -30.78 10.54 -1.44
N ASN A 334 -31.09 11.65 -2.12
CA ASN A 334 -30.06 12.59 -2.59
C ASN A 334 -29.50 13.45 -1.44
N GLU A 335 -29.71 13.03 -0.21
CA GLU A 335 -29.30 13.72 1.00
C GLU A 335 -28.11 13.03 1.64
N TRP A 336 -27.43 13.76 2.50
CA TRP A 336 -26.34 13.25 3.29
C TRP A 336 -26.84 12.32 4.39
N THR A 337 -26.20 11.17 4.56
CA THR A 337 -26.45 10.21 5.62
C THR A 337 -25.39 10.36 6.71
N LYS A 338 -25.80 10.64 7.94
CA LYS A 338 -24.88 10.69 9.08
C LYS A 338 -24.43 9.28 9.44
N VAL A 339 -23.12 9.09 9.53
CA VAL A 339 -22.46 7.85 9.97
C VAL A 339 -21.83 8.08 11.33
N SER A 340 -21.99 7.14 12.26
CA SER A 340 -21.34 7.15 13.58
C SER A 340 -20.75 5.76 13.84
N LEU A 341 -19.44 5.71 14.04
CA LEU A 341 -18.68 4.46 14.20
C LEU A 341 -17.90 4.47 15.52
N PRO A 342 -18.12 3.52 16.42
CA PRO A 342 -17.23 3.32 17.55
C PRO A 342 -15.89 2.77 17.08
N LEU A 343 -14.78 3.33 17.56
CA LEU A 343 -13.42 2.92 17.27
C LEU A 343 -12.68 2.53 18.58
N ASP A 344 -13.39 1.98 19.54
CA ASP A 344 -12.88 1.64 20.88
C ASP A 344 -11.74 0.60 20.81
N GLN A 345 -11.68 -0.21 19.74
CA GLN A 345 -10.57 -1.15 19.46
C GLN A 345 -9.21 -0.46 19.27
N LEU A 346 -9.20 0.85 19.03
CA LEU A 346 -7.97 1.64 18.89
C LEU A 346 -7.46 2.21 20.22
N ALA A 347 -8.19 2.01 21.31
CA ALA A 347 -7.77 2.45 22.64
C ALA A 347 -6.37 1.91 22.99
N GLY A 348 -5.57 2.75 23.65
CA GLY A 348 -4.20 2.41 24.04
C GLY A 348 -3.13 2.71 22.98
N ASN A 349 -3.51 3.01 21.72
CA ASN A 349 -2.56 3.51 20.74
C ASN A 349 -2.26 5.00 20.98
N LYS A 350 -1.08 5.43 20.56
CA LYS A 350 -0.66 6.84 20.67
C LYS A 350 -1.25 7.72 19.57
N ARG A 351 -1.35 7.18 18.37
CA ARG A 351 -1.76 7.91 17.15
C ARG A 351 -2.41 6.99 16.14
N ILE A 352 -3.20 7.58 15.25
CA ILE A 352 -3.85 6.89 14.13
C ILE A 352 -3.84 7.77 12.87
N GLN A 353 -4.06 7.15 11.72
CA GLN A 353 -4.68 7.79 10.56
C GLN A 353 -5.98 7.07 10.20
N LEU A 354 -6.95 7.85 9.72
CA LEU A 354 -8.19 7.36 9.15
C LEU A 354 -8.01 7.19 7.63
N GLY A 355 -8.52 6.11 7.08
CA GLY A 355 -8.60 5.86 5.66
C GLY A 355 -10.07 5.77 5.24
N PHE A 356 -10.47 6.55 4.25
CA PHE A 356 -11.79 6.49 3.64
C PHE A 356 -11.63 5.83 2.27
N ARG A 357 -11.77 4.49 2.23
CA ARG A 357 -11.60 3.70 1.02
C ARG A 357 -12.89 3.62 0.24
N GLY A 358 -12.92 4.30 -0.88
CA GLY A 358 -14.05 4.31 -1.80
C GLY A 358 -13.89 3.28 -2.91
N LYS A 359 -14.92 2.45 -3.11
CA LYS A 359 -15.04 1.55 -4.26
C LYS A 359 -16.21 2.00 -5.11
N THR A 360 -15.96 2.21 -6.38
CA THR A 360 -16.92 2.65 -7.39
C THR A 360 -17.12 1.58 -8.44
N GLU A 361 -18.35 1.38 -8.91
CA GLU A 361 -18.69 0.24 -9.76
C GLU A 361 -18.59 0.56 -11.27
N LYS A 362 -18.75 1.83 -11.66
CA LYS A 362 -18.84 2.25 -13.06
C LYS A 362 -18.63 3.75 -13.22
N ALA A 363 -18.48 4.20 -14.47
CA ALA A 363 -18.40 5.63 -14.78
C ALA A 363 -19.58 6.42 -14.21
N GLY A 364 -19.28 7.56 -13.59
CA GLY A 364 -20.25 8.44 -12.93
C GLY A 364 -20.63 8.02 -11.51
N ALA A 365 -20.18 6.85 -11.05
CA ALA A 365 -20.31 6.48 -9.63
C ALA A 365 -19.51 7.44 -8.76
N ARG A 366 -20.05 7.78 -7.59
CA ARG A 366 -19.42 8.74 -6.70
C ARG A 366 -19.64 8.45 -5.22
N ILE A 367 -18.69 8.92 -4.42
CA ILE A 367 -18.74 8.91 -2.97
C ILE A 367 -18.33 10.29 -2.52
N ALA A 368 -19.11 10.89 -1.64
CA ALA A 368 -18.73 12.14 -0.97
C ALA A 368 -18.79 11.97 0.55
N ILE A 369 -17.86 12.62 1.23
CA ILE A 369 -17.80 12.70 2.70
C ILE A 369 -17.61 14.14 3.13
N ASP A 370 -18.17 14.46 4.30
CA ASP A 370 -18.16 15.81 4.86
C ASP A 370 -18.26 15.77 6.38
N ASN A 371 -17.84 16.85 7.05
CA ASN A 371 -17.98 17.07 8.49
C ASN A 371 -17.48 15.89 9.33
N ILE A 372 -16.23 15.51 9.13
CA ILE A 372 -15.57 14.43 9.88
C ILE A 372 -15.24 14.94 11.29
N THR A 373 -15.63 14.18 12.30
CA THR A 373 -15.22 14.40 13.69
C THR A 373 -14.75 13.11 14.34
N LEU A 374 -13.64 13.19 15.07
CA LEU A 374 -13.16 12.12 15.94
C LEU A 374 -13.13 12.64 17.37
N THR A 375 -13.95 12.05 18.24
CA THR A 375 -14.14 12.49 19.62
C THR A 375 -13.99 11.33 20.60
N SER A 376 -13.79 11.66 21.90
CA SER A 376 -13.77 10.66 22.97
C SER A 376 -15.17 10.50 23.59
N GLY A 377 -15.61 9.25 23.68
CA GLY A 377 -16.89 8.90 24.28
C GLY A 377 -18.07 9.19 23.33
N SER A 378 -19.16 8.55 23.57
CA SER A 378 -20.45 9.02 23.10
C SER A 378 -20.70 10.37 23.77
N THR A 379 -20.51 11.48 23.07
CA THR A 379 -21.30 12.67 23.34
C THR A 379 -22.71 12.36 22.85
N GLY A 380 -23.21 11.21 23.27
CA GLY A 380 -24.62 10.88 23.12
C GLY A 380 -25.40 11.83 24.02
N ILE A 381 -25.62 13.01 23.54
CA ILE A 381 -26.99 13.48 23.52
C ILE A 381 -27.64 12.47 22.57
N ALA A 382 -28.18 11.40 23.11
CA ALA A 382 -29.26 10.72 22.44
C ALA A 382 -30.18 11.87 22.02
N ASP A 383 -30.35 12.09 20.72
CA ASP A 383 -31.52 12.80 20.22
C ASP A 383 -32.70 11.97 20.69
N ASN A 384 -33.09 12.25 21.93
CA ASN A 384 -34.35 11.83 22.46
C ASN A 384 -35.39 12.70 21.74
N THR A 385 -35.67 12.34 20.49
CA THR A 385 -36.76 12.90 19.69
C THR A 385 -38.16 12.71 20.35
N ALA A 386 -38.18 12.41 21.65
CA ALA A 386 -39.40 12.27 22.45
C ALA A 386 -39.40 13.13 23.71
N ASP A 387 -38.38 13.93 23.97
CA ASP A 387 -38.36 14.79 25.18
C ASP A 387 -38.21 16.24 24.79
N ASN A 388 -39.28 17.05 25.00
CA ASN A 388 -39.34 18.47 24.75
C ASN A 388 -38.42 19.31 25.68
N SER A 389 -37.35 18.72 26.21
CA SER A 389 -36.42 19.43 27.09
C SER A 389 -35.28 20.06 26.31
N SER A 390 -34.95 21.32 26.60
CA SER A 390 -33.77 21.97 26.02
C SER A 390 -33.05 22.84 27.07
N ILE A 391 -31.71 22.94 26.90
CA ILE A 391 -30.81 23.71 27.74
C ILE A 391 -29.97 24.62 26.83
N TYR A 392 -30.17 25.93 26.91
CA TYR A 392 -29.45 26.89 26.08
C TYR A 392 -29.22 28.21 26.83
N SER A 393 -28.50 29.16 26.25
CA SER A 393 -28.31 30.49 26.83
C SER A 393 -29.03 31.56 26.05
N GLU A 394 -29.58 32.52 26.78
CA GLU A 394 -30.13 33.77 26.24
C GLU A 394 -29.59 34.95 27.04
N GLY A 395 -28.74 35.76 26.42
CA GLY A 395 -28.00 36.80 27.12
C GLY A 395 -27.14 36.22 28.26
N ARG A 396 -27.33 36.77 29.49
CA ARG A 396 -26.63 36.25 30.69
C ARG A 396 -27.41 35.18 31.45
N ASN A 397 -28.36 34.53 30.83
CA ASN A 397 -29.15 33.51 31.49
C ASN A 397 -28.92 32.12 30.85
N ILE A 398 -29.00 31.08 31.66
CA ILE A 398 -29.20 29.72 31.20
C ILE A 398 -30.69 29.41 31.25
N ILE A 399 -31.25 29.02 30.11
CA ILE A 399 -32.66 28.69 29.96
C ILE A 399 -32.81 27.16 29.98
N LEU A 400 -33.72 26.66 30.78
CA LEU A 400 -34.02 25.26 30.97
C LEU A 400 -35.47 25.02 30.65
N THR A 401 -35.79 24.17 29.68
CA THR A 401 -37.19 23.87 29.29
C THR A 401 -37.46 22.37 29.33
N GLY A 402 -38.72 22.00 29.70
CA GLY A 402 -39.12 20.59 29.72
C GLY A 402 -38.43 19.75 30.78
N LEU A 403 -37.90 20.33 31.84
CA LEU A 403 -37.13 19.69 32.92
C LEU A 403 -37.81 19.79 34.29
N ASN A 404 -39.14 19.89 34.32
CA ASN A 404 -39.91 19.96 35.57
C ASN A 404 -39.65 18.69 36.44
N GLY A 405 -39.34 18.90 37.72
CA GLY A 405 -39.02 17.82 38.66
C GLY A 405 -37.57 17.34 38.64
N VAL A 406 -36.72 17.85 37.72
CA VAL A 406 -35.33 17.43 37.58
C VAL A 406 -34.41 18.24 38.47
N GLN A 407 -33.42 17.57 39.08
CA GLN A 407 -32.31 18.21 39.80
C GLN A 407 -31.25 18.67 38.79
N VAL A 408 -30.91 19.97 38.85
CA VAL A 408 -29.90 20.55 37.97
C VAL A 408 -28.73 21.09 38.81
N THR A 409 -27.50 20.82 38.39
CA THR A 409 -26.30 21.43 38.99
C THR A 409 -25.46 22.07 37.88
N ILE A 410 -25.08 23.32 38.06
CA ILE A 410 -24.28 24.10 37.10
C ILE A 410 -22.87 24.25 37.66
N TYR A 411 -21.88 23.88 36.84
CA TYR A 411 -20.46 24.01 37.15
C TYR A 411 -19.78 25.01 36.23
N SER A 412 -18.76 25.68 36.72
CA SER A 412 -17.75 26.34 35.88
C SER A 412 -16.80 25.29 35.27
N LEU A 413 -16.01 25.67 34.24
CA LEU A 413 -15.10 24.77 33.57
C LEU A 413 -13.97 24.21 34.45
N ASP A 414 -13.65 24.91 35.55
CA ASP A 414 -12.70 24.46 36.59
C ASP A 414 -13.35 23.52 37.62
N GLY A 415 -14.59 23.06 37.36
CA GLY A 415 -15.29 22.07 38.19
C GLY A 415 -15.94 22.64 39.45
N LYS A 416 -15.93 23.96 39.64
CA LYS A 416 -16.57 24.58 40.81
C LYS A 416 -18.10 24.66 40.61
N THR A 417 -18.87 24.19 41.58
CA THR A 417 -20.34 24.34 41.59
C THR A 417 -20.71 25.80 41.68
N ILE A 418 -21.48 26.28 40.71
CA ILE A 418 -22.04 27.64 40.66
C ILE A 418 -23.39 27.67 41.36
N THR A 419 -24.27 26.71 41.00
CA THR A 419 -25.59 26.59 41.63
C THR A 419 -26.12 25.17 41.50
N SER A 420 -27.03 24.78 42.39
CA SER A 420 -27.79 23.53 42.30
C SER A 420 -29.24 23.81 42.68
N ALA A 421 -30.18 23.36 41.88
CA ALA A 421 -31.61 23.61 42.09
C ALA A 421 -32.46 22.43 41.61
N SER A 422 -33.57 22.17 42.27
CA SER A 422 -34.64 21.32 41.74
C SER A 422 -35.59 22.19 40.94
N LEU A 423 -35.85 21.86 39.69
CA LEU A 423 -36.75 22.62 38.83
C LEU A 423 -38.19 22.28 39.15
N HIS A 424 -39.05 23.30 39.20
CA HIS A 424 -40.45 23.12 39.58
C HIS A 424 -41.44 23.53 38.46
N THR A 425 -40.89 24.03 37.33
CA THR A 425 -41.67 24.40 36.14
C THR A 425 -41.02 23.89 34.87
N ASP A 426 -41.78 23.85 33.79
CA ASP A 426 -41.27 23.44 32.47
C ASP A 426 -40.41 24.52 31.78
N TYR A 427 -40.31 25.70 32.37
CA TYR A 427 -39.48 26.81 31.89
C TYR A 427 -38.83 27.51 33.08
N GLU A 428 -37.51 27.37 33.20
CA GLU A 428 -36.72 27.99 34.26
C GLU A 428 -35.60 28.85 33.70
N VAL A 429 -35.30 29.95 34.34
CA VAL A 429 -34.27 30.89 33.95
C VAL A 429 -33.26 31.02 35.08
N ILE A 430 -32.05 30.65 34.86
CA ILE A 430 -30.97 30.78 35.85
C ILE A 430 -30.03 31.90 35.43
N PRO A 431 -30.03 33.05 36.14
CA PRO A 431 -29.16 34.16 35.83
C PRO A 431 -27.69 33.83 36.21
N MET A 432 -26.77 34.12 35.31
CA MET A 432 -25.33 33.93 35.50
C MET A 432 -24.65 35.27 35.80
N GLN A 433 -23.78 35.29 36.81
CA GLN A 433 -23.07 36.50 37.21
C GLN A 433 -22.02 36.96 36.20
N HIS A 434 -21.43 36.02 35.48
CA HIS A 434 -20.36 36.28 34.53
C HIS A 434 -20.64 35.58 33.18
N ALA A 435 -20.20 36.23 32.10
CA ALA A 435 -20.11 35.57 30.81
C ALA A 435 -19.04 34.45 30.89
N GLY A 436 -19.29 33.35 30.20
CA GLY A 436 -18.35 32.20 30.27
C GLY A 436 -19.02 30.90 29.85
N CYS A 437 -18.22 29.84 29.83
CA CYS A 437 -18.70 28.50 29.53
C CYS A 437 -19.03 27.76 30.83
N TYR A 438 -20.19 27.14 30.85
CA TYR A 438 -20.75 26.43 31.99
C TYR A 438 -21.14 25.01 31.61
N LEU A 439 -21.07 24.07 32.55
CA LEU A 439 -21.54 22.71 32.42
C LEU A 439 -22.83 22.55 33.25
N VAL A 440 -23.91 22.24 32.58
CA VAL A 440 -25.19 21.98 33.22
C VAL A 440 -25.39 20.47 33.34
N HIS A 441 -25.35 19.96 34.56
CA HIS A 441 -25.52 18.54 34.86
C HIS A 441 -26.96 18.29 35.32
N THR A 442 -27.62 17.29 34.73
CA THR A 442 -28.93 16.75 35.09
C THR A 442 -28.81 15.20 35.21
N GLU A 443 -29.83 14.54 35.70
CA GLU A 443 -29.92 13.06 35.67
C GLU A 443 -29.86 12.45 34.26
N LYS A 444 -30.11 13.29 33.22
CA LYS A 444 -30.08 12.90 31.80
C LYS A 444 -28.72 13.14 31.16
N GLY A 445 -27.77 13.78 31.83
CA GLY A 445 -26.43 14.06 31.32
C GLY A 445 -25.89 15.45 31.61
N VAL A 446 -24.82 15.84 30.90
CA VAL A 446 -24.17 17.16 31.04
C VAL A 446 -24.24 17.90 29.72
N THR A 447 -24.76 19.14 29.78
CA THR A 447 -24.82 20.05 28.62
C THR A 447 -23.88 21.23 28.82
N LYS A 448 -23.05 21.54 27.84
CA LYS A 448 -22.17 22.71 27.81
C LYS A 448 -22.92 23.92 27.27
N VAL A 449 -22.92 25.01 28.02
CA VAL A 449 -23.63 26.25 27.66
C VAL A 449 -22.67 27.43 27.67
N LEU A 450 -22.64 28.20 26.58
CA LEU A 450 -21.86 29.43 26.47
C LEU A 450 -22.75 30.64 26.77
N VAL A 451 -22.53 31.29 27.91
CA VAL A 451 -23.24 32.53 28.33
C VAL A 451 -22.42 33.73 27.87
N LYS A 452 -23.05 34.65 27.14
CA LYS A 452 -22.41 35.82 26.52
C LYS A 452 -22.57 37.10 27.37
#